data_6dfc68d4d4f95bc0a187788b4a5f1fa6
#
_entry.id   6dfc68d4d4f95bc0a187788b4a5f1fa6
#
_cell.length_a   1.000
_cell.length_b   1.000
_cell.length_c   1.000
_cell.angle_alpha   90.00
_cell.angle_beta   90.00
_cell.angle_gamma   90.00
#
_symmetry.space_group_name_H-M   'P 1'
#
loop_
_entity.id
_entity.type
_entity.pdbx_description
1 polymer ?
#
loop_
_entity_poly.entity_id
_entity_poly.type
_entity_poly.pdbx_seq_one_letter_code
_entity_poly.pdbx_strand_id
1 'polypeptide(L)' 'IKAYDYARKYLATLPIHPSQQEIARDDESTTFSYDVRPNYEFLQALLMQVDQIEVVEPESVRKQMRNISKNLMHIYK' A
#
# COMPACT_ATOMS: atom_id res chain seq x y z
N ILE A 1 -3.92 -3.37 -2.84
CA ILE A 1 -2.90 -2.38 -3.22
C ILE A 1 -2.16 -2.81 -4.47
N LYS A 2 -1.68 -1.85 -5.24
CA LYS A 2 -0.71 -2.08 -6.29
C LYS A 2 0.68 -1.75 -5.76
N ALA A 3 1.63 -2.66 -5.95
CA ALA A 3 3.02 -2.46 -5.56
C ALA A 3 3.90 -2.41 -6.80
N TYR A 4 4.81 -1.44 -6.82
CA TYR A 4 5.71 -1.18 -7.94
C TYR A 4 7.16 -1.46 -7.53
N ASP A 5 8.05 -1.58 -8.50
CA ASP A 5 9.50 -1.66 -8.32
C ASP A 5 9.93 -2.60 -7.19
N TYR A 6 10.70 -2.08 -6.24
CA TYR A 6 11.22 -2.88 -5.13
C TYR A 6 10.11 -3.39 -4.21
N ALA A 7 9.06 -2.59 -4.00
CA ALA A 7 7.98 -2.97 -3.08
C ALA A 7 7.26 -4.26 -3.53
N ARG A 8 7.09 -4.47 -4.83
CA ARG A 8 6.42 -5.67 -5.32
C ARG A 8 7.21 -6.95 -4.95
N LYS A 9 8.52 -6.89 -5.00
CA LYS A 9 9.38 -8.03 -4.61
C LYS A 9 9.44 -8.18 -3.09
N TYR A 10 9.57 -7.06 -2.40
CA TYR A 10 9.65 -7.05 -0.94
C TYR A 10 8.40 -7.64 -0.31
N LEU A 11 7.22 -7.21 -0.76
CA LEU A 11 5.94 -7.68 -0.23
C LEU A 11 5.66 -9.14 -0.56
N ALA A 12 6.13 -9.62 -1.71
CA ALA A 12 6.01 -11.03 -2.06
C ALA A 12 6.80 -11.91 -1.10
N THR A 13 7.93 -11.42 -0.59
CA THR A 13 8.80 -12.14 0.34
C THR A 13 8.36 -11.96 1.79
N LEU A 14 7.97 -10.73 2.17
CA LEU A 14 7.57 -10.37 3.52
C LEU A 14 6.18 -9.74 3.51
N PRO A 15 5.12 -10.55 3.54
CA PRO A 15 3.76 -10.04 3.52
C PRO A 15 3.48 -9.11 4.69
N ILE A 16 2.71 -8.04 4.43
CA ILE A 16 2.29 -7.10 5.47
C ILE A 16 1.35 -7.80 6.46
N HIS A 17 0.54 -8.73 5.97
CA HIS A 17 -0.46 -9.42 6.78
C HIS A 17 -0.61 -10.84 6.26
N PRO A 18 -0.90 -11.83 7.13
CA PRO A 18 -1.07 -13.23 6.69
C PRO A 18 -2.14 -13.44 5.63
N SER A 19 -3.13 -12.55 5.53
CA SER A 19 -4.18 -12.64 4.52
C SER A 19 -3.76 -12.15 3.13
N GLN A 20 -2.54 -11.65 2.98
CA GLN A 20 -2.08 -11.11 1.70
C GLN A 20 -2.16 -12.16 0.60
N GLN A 21 -2.81 -11.79 -0.51
CA GLN A 21 -2.90 -12.62 -1.71
C GLN A 21 -2.57 -11.79 -2.93
N GLU A 22 -1.74 -12.35 -3.81
CA GLU A 22 -1.51 -11.75 -5.11
C GLU A 22 -2.70 -12.05 -6.01
N ILE A 23 -3.36 -11.01 -6.53
CA ILE A 23 -4.57 -11.17 -7.34
C ILE A 23 -4.37 -10.75 -8.79
N ALA A 24 -3.33 -10.00 -9.10
CA ALA A 24 -3.02 -9.59 -10.46
C ALA A 24 -1.55 -9.19 -10.57
N ARG A 25 -1.00 -9.31 -11.76
CA ARG A 25 0.39 -8.94 -12.03
C ARG A 25 0.53 -8.48 -13.48
N ASP A 26 1.30 -7.41 -13.69
CA ASP A 26 1.73 -7.01 -15.03
C ASP A 26 3.23 -6.69 -15.00
N ASP A 27 3.77 -6.12 -16.09
CA ASP A 27 5.20 -5.85 -16.20
C ASP A 27 5.70 -4.83 -15.18
N GLU A 28 4.82 -3.95 -14.71
CA GLU A 28 5.20 -2.82 -13.85
C GLU A 28 4.76 -2.98 -12.41
N SER A 29 3.73 -3.77 -12.16
CA SER A 29 3.13 -3.84 -10.83
C SER A 29 2.60 -5.22 -10.48
N THR A 30 2.44 -5.45 -9.18
CA THR A 30 1.75 -6.60 -8.64
C THR A 30 0.66 -6.09 -7.71
N THR A 31 -0.56 -6.60 -7.87
CA THR A 31 -1.71 -6.22 -7.05
C THR A 31 -1.94 -7.27 -5.98
N PHE A 32 -2.01 -6.81 -4.73
CA PHE A 32 -2.28 -7.66 -3.58
C PHE A 32 -3.61 -7.29 -2.94
N SER A 33 -4.30 -8.29 -2.41
CA SER A 33 -5.50 -8.09 -1.60
C SER A 33 -5.25 -8.51 -0.17
N TYR A 34 -6.03 -7.94 0.75
CA TYR A 34 -5.95 -8.23 2.19
C TYR A 34 -7.35 -8.37 2.76
N ASP A 35 -7.51 -9.36 3.65
CA ASP A 35 -8.71 -9.52 4.45
C ASP A 35 -8.39 -9.05 5.87
N VAL A 36 -8.46 -7.73 6.08
CA VAL A 36 -8.01 -7.11 7.31
C VAL A 36 -8.80 -5.82 7.55
N ARG A 37 -8.97 -5.46 8.83
CA ARG A 37 -9.49 -4.12 9.16
C ARG A 37 -8.34 -3.12 9.01
N PRO A 38 -8.53 -2.04 8.24
CA PRO A 38 -7.47 -1.05 8.03
C PRO A 38 -7.31 -0.17 9.27
N ASN A 39 -6.66 -0.71 10.29
CA ASN A 39 -6.34 0.03 11.51
C ASN A 39 -5.04 0.81 11.35
N TYR A 40 -4.67 1.55 12.39
CA TYR A 40 -3.47 2.39 12.37
C TYR A 40 -2.19 1.59 12.07
N GLU A 41 -2.05 0.42 12.66
CA GLU A 41 -0.87 -0.43 12.45
C GLU A 41 -0.74 -0.87 11.00
N PHE A 42 -1.87 -1.23 10.38
CA PHE A 42 -1.88 -1.63 8.97
C PHE A 42 -1.50 -0.45 8.07
N LEU A 43 -2.05 0.74 8.36
CA LEU A 43 -1.72 1.95 7.61
C LEU A 43 -0.23 2.31 7.76
N GLN A 44 0.34 2.13 8.95
CA GLN A 44 1.77 2.35 9.16
C GLN A 44 2.62 1.40 8.32
N ALA A 45 2.22 0.14 8.23
CA ALA A 45 2.92 -0.83 7.41
C ALA A 45 2.89 -0.45 5.93
N LEU A 46 1.74 0.07 5.45
CA LEU A 46 1.63 0.58 4.09
C LEU A 46 2.52 1.81 3.87
N LEU A 47 2.58 2.70 4.86
CA LEU A 47 3.37 3.92 4.75
C LEU A 47 4.88 3.66 4.67
N MET A 48 5.35 2.51 5.12
CA MET A 48 6.76 2.14 4.96
C MET A 48 7.16 1.95 3.49
N GLN A 49 6.18 1.78 2.60
CA GLN A 49 6.42 1.63 1.16
C GLN A 49 5.87 2.83 0.38
N VAL A 50 5.85 3.99 0.99
CA VAL A 50 5.03 5.14 0.65
C VAL A 50 5.03 5.56 -0.82
N ASP A 51 6.17 5.50 -1.50
CA ASP A 51 6.29 5.96 -2.89
C ASP A 51 6.28 4.81 -3.91
N GLN A 52 6.08 3.58 -3.46
CA GLN A 52 6.11 2.41 -4.34
C GLN A 52 4.84 1.59 -4.28
N ILE A 53 3.82 2.08 -3.59
CA ILE A 53 2.52 1.41 -3.54
C ILE A 53 1.41 2.40 -3.81
N GLU A 54 0.29 1.85 -4.28
CA GLU A 54 -0.94 2.60 -4.46
C GLU A 54 -2.08 1.84 -3.79
N VAL A 55 -2.82 2.49 -2.89
CA VAL A 55 -4.05 1.92 -2.35
C VAL A 55 -5.14 2.12 -3.40
N VAL A 56 -5.64 1.02 -3.95
CA VAL A 56 -6.68 1.05 -4.99
C VAL A 56 -8.06 1.07 -4.36
N GLU A 57 -8.29 0.20 -3.37
CA GLU A 57 -9.57 0.04 -2.68
C GLU A 57 -9.32 -0.33 -1.23
N PRO A 58 -10.26 -0.05 -0.33
CA PRO A 58 -11.49 0.72 -0.54
C PRO A 58 -11.23 2.22 -0.57
N GLU A 59 -12.21 2.98 -1.05
CA GLU A 59 -12.07 4.44 -1.19
C GLU A 59 -11.77 5.13 0.14
N SER A 60 -12.31 4.63 1.24
CA SER A 60 -12.05 5.21 2.57
C SER A 60 -10.57 5.16 2.93
N VAL A 61 -9.89 4.06 2.66
CA VAL A 61 -8.45 3.92 2.91
C VAL A 61 -7.65 4.75 1.91
N ARG A 62 -8.05 4.74 0.65
CA ARG A 62 -7.43 5.55 -0.38
C ARG A 62 -7.48 7.03 -0.02
N LYS A 63 -8.61 7.49 0.52
CA LYS A 63 -8.77 8.88 0.96
C LYS A 63 -7.85 9.20 2.14
N GLN A 64 -7.70 8.29 3.09
CA GLN A 64 -6.78 8.47 4.22
C GLN A 64 -5.33 8.61 3.73
N MET A 65 -4.92 7.76 2.79
CA MET A 65 -3.58 7.84 2.23
C MET A 65 -3.36 9.15 1.47
N ARG A 66 -4.37 9.62 0.76
CA ARG A 66 -4.31 10.92 0.05
C ARG A 66 -4.11 12.06 1.03
N ASN A 67 -4.84 12.05 2.15
CA ASN A 67 -4.72 13.09 3.17
C ASN A 67 -3.33 13.09 3.81
N ILE A 68 -2.79 11.91 4.10
CA ILE A 68 -1.44 11.78 4.64
C ILE A 68 -0.41 12.32 3.64
N SER A 69 -0.58 12.01 2.36
CA SER A 69 0.31 12.51 1.31
C SER A 69 0.29 14.03 1.20
N LYS A 70 -0.88 14.65 1.33
CA LYS A 70 -1.02 16.11 1.32
C LYS A 70 -0.29 16.72 2.52
N ASN A 71 -0.40 16.13 3.68
CA ASN A 71 0.28 16.59 4.87
C ASN A 71 1.80 16.51 4.71
N LEU A 72 2.31 15.41 4.14
CA LEU A 72 3.72 15.27 3.85
C LEU A 72 4.21 16.34 2.89
N MET A 73 3.48 16.58 1.81
CA MET A 73 3.84 17.65 0.87
C MET A 73 3.86 19.00 1.52
N HIS A 74 2.94 19.27 2.45
CA HIS A 74 2.90 20.54 3.17
C HIS A 74 4.14 20.75 4.04
N ILE A 75 4.62 19.68 4.68
CA ILE A 75 5.82 19.72 5.52
C ILE A 75 7.08 19.94 4.68
N TYR A 76 7.17 19.32 3.52
CA TYR A 76 8.38 19.31 2.69
C TYR A 76 8.30 20.22 1.47
N LYS A 77 7.48 21.21 1.47
CA LYS A 77 7.43 22.14 0.34
C LYS A 77 8.60 23.11 0.31
#